data_901aa54fc37d0f83742486a7d13e46f5
#
_entry.id   901aa54fc37d0f83742486a7d13e46f5
#
_cell.length_a   1.000
_cell.length_b   1.000
_cell.length_c   1.000
_cell.angle_alpha   90.00
_cell.angle_beta   90.00
_cell.angle_gamma   90.00
#
_symmetry.space_group_name_H-M   'P 1'
#
loop_
_entity.id
_entity.type
_entity.pdbx_description
1 polymer ?
#
loop_
_entity_poly.entity_id
_entity_poly.type
_entity_poly.pdbx_seq_one_letter_code
_entity_poly.pdbx_strand_id
1 'polypeptide(L)'
;MNNTQNQKIAQVTDKTLIVGVDIGSENHYARAILARGFEVSKKPFPFTNTEEGFESFANWTHNLATAHKLTKIMIAMEPTGHYWFTFL
;
A
#
# COMPACT_ATOMS: atom_id res chain seq x y z
N MET A 1 -17.56 3.65 -20.07
CA MET A 1 -17.51 3.86 -18.64
C MET A 1 -16.93 2.67 -17.91
N ASN A 2 -16.08 2.92 -17.02
CA ASN A 2 -15.38 1.84 -16.38
C ASN A 2 -15.98 1.53 -15.01
N ASN A 3 -16.87 0.58 -14.97
CA ASN A 3 -17.54 0.22 -13.72
C ASN A 3 -16.57 -0.40 -12.72
N THR A 4 -15.56 -1.09 -13.21
CA THR A 4 -14.58 -1.70 -12.32
C THR A 4 -13.85 -0.67 -11.50
N GLN A 5 -13.48 0.42 -12.13
CA GLN A 5 -12.78 1.49 -11.43
C GLN A 5 -13.69 2.14 -10.40
N ASN A 6 -14.94 2.35 -10.73
CA ASN A 6 -15.89 2.92 -9.78
C ASN A 6 -16.10 2.03 -8.59
N GLN A 7 -16.12 0.71 -8.82
CA GLN A 7 -16.28 -0.23 -7.74
C GLN A 7 -15.08 -0.19 -6.78
N LYS A 8 -13.89 -0.03 -7.32
CA LYS A 8 -12.70 0.05 -6.48
C LYS A 8 -12.76 1.29 -5.58
N ILE A 9 -13.16 2.39 -6.15
CA ILE A 9 -13.26 3.63 -5.38
C ILE A 9 -14.32 3.48 -4.29
N ALA A 10 -15.42 2.86 -4.60
CA ALA A 10 -16.50 2.68 -3.64
C ALA A 10 -16.11 1.77 -2.48
N GLN A 11 -15.08 0.94 -2.65
CA GLN A 11 -14.65 0.04 -1.59
C GLN A 11 -13.72 0.70 -0.58
N VAL A 12 -13.22 1.88 -0.91
CA VAL A 12 -12.35 2.61 0.01
C VAL A 12 -13.21 3.35 1.01
N THR A 13 -12.98 3.07 2.28
CA THR A 13 -13.75 3.68 3.36
C THR A 13 -12.80 4.27 4.39
N ASP A 14 -13.37 4.91 5.41
CA ASP A 14 -12.58 5.44 6.53
C ASP A 14 -11.78 4.35 7.23
N LYS A 15 -12.21 3.11 7.09
CA LYS A 15 -11.57 1.98 7.77
C LYS A 15 -10.59 1.26 6.87
N THR A 16 -10.16 1.86 5.79
CA THR A 16 -9.25 1.23 4.84
C THR A 16 -7.86 1.81 4.97
N LEU A 17 -6.88 0.92 5.11
CA LEU A 17 -5.48 1.29 5.00
C LEU A 17 -5.06 1.04 3.55
N ILE A 18 -4.53 2.07 2.91
CA ILE A 18 -4.09 1.96 1.53
C ILE A 18 -2.57 1.84 1.54
N VAL A 19 -2.07 0.78 0.93
CA VAL A 19 -0.64 0.51 0.89
C VAL A 19 -0.19 0.50 -0.57
N GLY A 20 0.69 1.43 -0.90
CA GLY A 20 1.28 1.45 -2.23
C GLY A 20 2.63 0.78 -2.19
N VAL A 21 2.88 -0.13 -3.12
CA VAL A 21 4.13 -0.86 -3.17
C VAL A 21 4.83 -0.59 -4.48
N ASP A 22 6.06 -0.12 -4.36
CA ASP A 22 6.95 0.09 -5.49
C ASP A 22 7.78 -1.18 -5.64
N ILE A 23 7.54 -1.93 -6.69
CA ILE A 23 8.14 -3.26 -6.88
C ILE A 23 9.46 -3.14 -7.62
N GLY A 24 10.53 -3.57 -6.97
CA GLY A 24 11.83 -3.68 -7.59
C GLY A 24 12.17 -5.14 -7.87
N SER A 25 13.35 -5.38 -8.38
CA SER A 25 13.77 -6.74 -8.70
C SER A 25 14.14 -7.54 -7.45
N GLU A 26 14.76 -6.90 -6.50
CA GLU A 26 15.21 -7.59 -5.28
C GLU A 26 14.58 -6.99 -4.03
N ASN A 27 14.34 -5.69 -4.05
CA ASN A 27 13.79 -4.99 -2.91
C ASN A 27 12.55 -4.22 -3.34
N HIS A 28 11.57 -4.22 -2.47
CA HIS A 28 10.34 -3.49 -2.68
C HIS A 28 10.22 -2.44 -1.60
N TYR A 29 9.43 -1.41 -1.87
CA TYR A 29 9.24 -0.32 -0.91
C TYR A 29 7.77 -0.03 -0.79
N ALA A 30 7.27 0.04 0.44
CA ALA A 30 5.85 0.23 0.70
C ALA A 30 5.61 1.51 1.46
N ARG A 31 4.52 2.18 1.14
CA ARG A 31 4.03 3.33 1.88
C ARG A 31 2.58 3.11 2.21
N ALA A 32 2.17 3.58 3.37
CA ALA A 32 0.80 3.39 3.84
C ALA A 32 0.16 4.74 4.07
N ILE A 33 -1.07 4.88 3.59
CA ILE A 33 -1.84 6.10 3.79
C ILE A 33 -3.26 5.73 4.23
N LEU A 34 -3.89 6.68 4.88
CA LEU A 34 -5.31 6.56 5.23
C LEU A 34 -6.15 6.96 4.03
N ALA A 35 -7.41 6.57 4.06
CA ALA A 35 -8.33 6.90 2.97
C ALA A 35 -8.45 8.40 2.75
N ARG A 36 -8.18 9.20 3.78
CA ARG A 36 -8.22 10.65 3.65
C ARG A 36 -6.95 11.23 3.04
N GLY A 37 -5.96 10.39 2.77
CA GLY A 37 -4.73 10.85 2.16
C GLY A 37 -3.60 11.14 3.12
N PHE A 38 -3.81 10.96 4.42
CA PHE A 38 -2.74 11.18 5.39
C PHE A 38 -1.79 9.99 5.40
N GLU A 39 -0.52 10.27 5.29
CA GLU A 39 0.51 9.25 5.32
C GLU A 39 0.71 8.77 6.76
N VAL A 40 0.68 7.46 6.97
CA VAL A 40 0.92 6.91 8.31
C VAL A 40 2.32 6.35 8.43
N SER A 41 2.98 6.05 7.32
CA SER A 41 4.37 5.60 7.34
C SER A 41 5.25 6.79 7.01
N LYS A 42 6.16 7.13 7.94
CA LYS A 42 7.03 8.28 7.73
C LYS A 42 8.11 8.00 6.71
N LYS A 43 8.48 6.74 6.57
CA LYS A 43 9.51 6.31 5.63
C LYS A 43 8.97 5.14 4.83
N PRO A 44 9.46 4.95 3.61
CA PRO A 44 9.11 3.73 2.90
C PRO A 44 9.58 2.51 3.68
N PHE A 45 8.77 1.49 3.71
CA PHE A 45 9.11 0.25 4.37
C PHE A 45 9.75 -0.68 3.34
N PRO A 46 11.03 -1.01 3.50
CA PRO A 46 11.68 -1.90 2.54
C PRO A 46 11.43 -3.35 2.90
N PHE A 47 11.24 -4.17 1.90
CA PHE A 47 11.17 -5.61 2.12
C PHE A 47 11.73 -6.32 0.90
N THR A 48 12.32 -7.50 1.15
CA THR A 48 12.98 -8.23 0.09
C THR A 48 12.01 -9.11 -0.67
N ASN A 49 12.41 -9.50 -1.88
CA ASN A 49 11.62 -10.39 -2.71
C ASN A 49 11.86 -11.83 -2.29
N THR A 50 11.54 -12.13 -1.04
CA THR A 50 11.74 -13.44 -0.42
C THR A 50 10.52 -13.74 0.44
N GLU A 51 10.42 -15.00 0.84
CA GLU A 51 9.34 -15.40 1.73
C GLU A 51 9.37 -14.60 3.03
N GLU A 52 10.56 -14.44 3.59
CA GLU A 52 10.71 -13.66 4.81
C GLU A 52 10.34 -12.20 4.59
N GLY A 53 10.70 -11.68 3.42
CA GLY A 53 10.36 -10.30 3.10
C GLY A 53 8.87 -10.09 3.01
N PHE A 54 8.17 -10.99 2.35
CA PHE A 54 6.72 -10.90 2.23
C PHE A 54 6.04 -11.07 3.58
N GLU A 55 6.57 -11.92 4.43
CA GLU A 55 6.02 -12.08 5.76
C GLU A 55 6.21 -10.81 6.57
N SER A 56 7.37 -10.22 6.47
CA SER A 56 7.65 -8.95 7.15
C SER A 56 6.70 -7.85 6.67
N PHE A 57 6.45 -7.81 5.37
CA PHE A 57 5.51 -6.84 4.80
C PHE A 57 4.10 -7.07 5.32
N ALA A 58 3.66 -8.32 5.35
CA ALA A 58 2.32 -8.64 5.83
C ALA A 58 2.16 -8.23 7.30
N ASN A 59 3.17 -8.49 8.12
CA ASN A 59 3.13 -8.11 9.52
C ASN A 59 3.10 -6.60 9.67
N TRP A 60 3.87 -5.90 8.85
CA TRP A 60 3.91 -4.45 8.90
C TRP A 60 2.55 -3.84 8.58
N THR A 61 1.91 -4.31 7.51
CA THR A 61 0.59 -3.80 7.14
C THR A 61 -0.46 -4.12 8.20
N HIS A 62 -0.40 -5.33 8.72
CA HIS A 62 -1.35 -5.76 9.74
C HIS A 62 -1.20 -4.93 11.00
N ASN A 63 0.04 -4.69 11.42
CA ASN A 63 0.30 -3.89 12.62
C ASN A 63 -0.18 -2.46 12.45
N LEU A 64 0.04 -1.89 11.28
CA LEU A 64 -0.44 -0.53 11.02
C LEU A 64 -1.97 -0.47 11.04
N ALA A 65 -2.60 -1.42 10.40
CA ALA A 65 -4.06 -1.44 10.39
C ALA A 65 -4.62 -1.56 11.79
N THR A 66 -4.03 -2.43 12.59
CA THR A 66 -4.47 -2.62 13.96
C THR A 66 -4.26 -1.36 14.80
N ALA A 67 -3.10 -0.73 14.65
CA ALA A 67 -2.78 0.47 15.41
C ALA A 67 -3.74 1.61 15.11
N HIS A 68 -4.21 1.68 13.87
CA HIS A 68 -5.13 2.75 13.46
C HIS A 68 -6.57 2.29 13.44
N LYS A 69 -6.85 1.10 13.95
CA LYS A 69 -8.21 0.56 14.05
C LYS A 69 -8.89 0.48 12.69
N LEU A 70 -8.13 0.04 11.70
CA LEU A 70 -8.62 -0.12 10.34
C LEU A 70 -8.97 -1.58 10.10
N THR A 71 -10.01 -1.81 9.33
CA THR A 71 -10.53 -3.15 9.12
C THR A 71 -10.26 -3.69 7.74
N LYS A 72 -9.78 -2.84 6.83
CA LYS A 72 -9.48 -3.24 5.46
C LYS A 72 -8.09 -2.80 5.09
N ILE A 73 -7.44 -3.58 4.26
CA ILE A 73 -6.14 -3.23 3.69
C ILE A 73 -6.26 -3.37 2.19
N MET A 74 -5.96 -2.30 1.48
CA MET A 74 -5.95 -2.30 0.03
C MET A 74 -4.52 -2.08 -0.42
N ILE A 75 -4.01 -3.01 -1.22
CA ILE A 75 -2.63 -2.95 -1.67
C ILE A 75 -2.60 -2.68 -3.17
N ALA A 76 -1.90 -1.63 -3.55
CA ALA A 76 -1.68 -1.28 -4.93
C ALA A 76 -0.21 -1.49 -5.24
N MET A 77 0.08 -2.28 -6.24
CA MET A 77 1.46 -2.61 -6.61
C MET A 77 1.75 -2.07 -7.99
N GLU A 78 2.91 -1.44 -8.12
CA GLU A 78 3.36 -0.93 -9.40
C GLU A 78 4.82 -1.23 -9.59
N PRO A 79 5.23 -1.61 -10.80
CA PRO A 79 6.64 -1.87 -11.04
C PRO A 79 7.46 -0.59 -10.88
N THR A 80 8.67 -0.75 -10.45
CA THR A 80 9.60 0.35 -10.32
C THR A 80 9.80 1.00 -11.68
N GLY A 81 9.86 2.31 -11.68
CA GLY A 81 10.17 2.99 -12.91
C GLY A 81 9.57 4.39 -12.96
N HIS A 82 9.40 4.83 -14.16
CA HIS A 82 9.02 6.21 -14.41
C HIS A 82 7.56 6.53 -14.12
N TYR A 83 6.80 5.57 -13.65
CA TYR A 83 5.41 5.83 -13.29
C TYR A 83 5.27 6.90 -12.24
N TRP A 84 6.25 6.98 -11.39
CA TRP A 84 6.19 7.92 -10.28
C TRP A 84 6.20 9.37 -10.73
N PHE A 85 6.73 9.60 -11.91
CA PHE A 85 6.79 10.95 -12.42
C PHE A 85 5.43 11.49 -12.78
N THR A 86 4.52 10.62 -13.13
CA THR A 86 3.20 11.06 -13.54
C THR A 86 2.33 11.44 -12.37
N PHE A 87 2.72 11.08 -11.17
CA PHE A 87 1.94 11.42 -9.98
C PHE A 87 2.36 12.72 -9.35
N LEU A 88 3.45 13.24 -9.79
CA LEU A 88 3.93 14.48 -9.25
C LEU A 88 3.37 15.68 -9.97
#